data_63a40c4c9147b27a1b687c764af99f9c
#
_entry.id   63a40c4c9147b27a1b687c764af99f9c
#
_cell.length_a   1.000
_cell.length_b   1.000
_cell.length_c   1.000
_cell.angle_alpha   90.00
_cell.angle_beta   90.00
_cell.angle_gamma   90.00
#
_symmetry.space_group_name_H-M   'P 1'
#
loop_
_entity.id
_entity.type
_entity.pdbx_description
1 polymer ?
#
loop_
_entity_poly.entity_id
_entity_poly.type
_entity_poly.pdbx_seq_one_letter_code
_entity_poly.pdbx_strand_id
1 'polypeptide(L)'
;MNIPKIILSGLLVCLCVCGWARPVSLKQALAQAEAFYELKTVSAPRNVRSLSAKPRFELSYVAYRKGKVVARRTVSAEEACFYVVNVNGNEGFVIVSGDDRARPILAYSLHGGFTPDALPANSQSWLQGYQEEISLLKDIPEDGAESKA
;
A
#
# COMPACT_ATOMS: atom_id res chain seq x y z
N MET A 1 -20.74 60.33 7.92
CA MET A 1 -21.28 58.97 7.77
C MET A 1 -20.05 58.00 7.83
N ASN A 2 -19.82 57.45 9.01
CA ASN A 2 -18.61 56.66 9.29
C ASN A 2 -18.88 55.19 8.95
N ILE A 3 -18.17 54.67 7.97
CA ILE A 3 -18.20 53.26 7.62
C ILE A 3 -17.13 52.57 8.46
N PRO A 4 -17.48 51.64 9.37
CA PRO A 4 -16.46 50.88 10.11
C PRO A 4 -15.74 49.90 9.17
N LYS A 5 -14.44 50.04 9.12
CA LYS A 5 -13.58 49.09 8.44
C LYS A 5 -13.61 47.75 9.20
N ILE A 6 -14.36 46.79 8.70
CA ILE A 6 -14.35 45.42 9.16
C ILE A 6 -13.04 44.83 8.68
N ILE A 7 -12.09 44.67 9.59
CA ILE A 7 -10.87 43.93 9.37
C ILE A 7 -11.28 42.42 9.35
N LEU A 8 -11.41 41.91 8.13
CA LEU A 8 -11.60 40.46 7.90
C LEU A 8 -10.26 39.76 8.20
N SER A 9 -10.06 39.46 9.48
CA SER A 9 -8.94 38.62 9.91
C SER A 9 -9.22 37.19 9.43
N GLY A 10 -8.70 36.91 8.25
CA GLY A 10 -8.68 35.56 7.71
C GLY A 10 -7.81 34.68 8.61
N LEU A 11 -8.45 33.95 9.52
CA LEU A 11 -7.83 32.87 10.26
C LEU A 11 -7.47 31.74 9.29
N LEU A 12 -6.25 31.82 8.73
CA LEU A 12 -5.63 30.75 7.98
C LEU A 12 -5.37 29.61 8.95
N VAL A 13 -6.35 28.74 9.12
CA VAL A 13 -6.16 27.46 9.80
C VAL A 13 -5.29 26.63 8.90
N CYS A 14 -3.96 26.73 9.13
CA CYS A 14 -3.00 25.80 8.61
C CYS A 14 -3.27 24.44 9.29
N LEU A 15 -4.11 23.63 8.65
CA LEU A 15 -4.25 22.21 8.99
C LEU A 15 -2.88 21.57 8.70
N CYS A 16 -2.00 21.61 9.70
CA CYS A 16 -0.87 20.70 9.75
C CYS A 16 -1.47 19.29 9.77
N VAL A 17 -1.62 18.70 8.59
CA VAL A 17 -1.82 17.26 8.46
C VAL A 17 -0.48 16.69 8.90
N CYS A 18 -0.31 16.51 10.21
CA CYS A 18 0.75 15.67 10.73
C CYS A 18 0.54 14.31 10.08
N GLY A 19 1.37 13.99 9.10
CA GLY A 19 1.37 12.71 8.42
C GLY A 19 1.79 11.65 9.42
N TRP A 20 0.83 11.18 10.20
CA TRP A 20 1.02 10.05 11.09
C TRP A 20 1.23 8.83 10.21
N ALA A 21 2.41 8.26 10.33
CA ALA A 21 2.71 6.98 9.70
C ALA A 21 1.63 5.97 10.09
N ARG A 22 0.95 5.40 9.10
CA ARG A 22 -0.19 4.50 9.36
C ARG A 22 0.02 3.16 8.70
N PRO A 23 -0.28 2.09 9.44
CA PRO A 23 -0.38 0.78 8.82
C PRO A 23 -1.43 0.83 7.70
N VAL A 24 -1.08 0.31 6.53
CA VAL A 24 -1.99 0.23 5.40
C VAL A 24 -2.94 -0.95 5.63
N SER A 25 -4.24 -0.67 5.72
CA SER A 25 -5.25 -1.71 5.86
C SER A 25 -5.46 -2.49 4.55
N LEU A 26 -6.00 -3.70 4.64
CA LEU A 26 -6.33 -4.50 3.46
C LEU A 26 -7.24 -3.75 2.48
N LYS A 27 -8.24 -3.01 3.00
CA LYS A 27 -9.14 -2.21 2.16
C LYS A 27 -8.39 -1.13 1.39
N GLN A 28 -7.45 -0.45 2.03
CA GLN A 28 -6.60 0.56 1.38
C GLN A 28 -5.67 -0.09 0.35
N ALA A 29 -5.05 -1.23 0.69
CA ALA A 29 -4.19 -1.96 -0.23
C ALA A 29 -4.94 -2.41 -1.50
N LEU A 30 -6.16 -2.93 -1.37
CA LEU A 30 -7.00 -3.29 -2.52
C LEU A 30 -7.33 -2.06 -3.38
N ALA A 31 -7.70 -0.93 -2.77
CA ALA A 31 -7.99 0.30 -3.50
C ALA A 31 -6.75 0.86 -4.21
N GLN A 32 -5.57 0.80 -3.59
CA GLN A 32 -4.30 1.21 -4.21
C GLN A 32 -3.92 0.30 -5.38
N ALA A 33 -4.11 -1.02 -5.24
CA ALA A 33 -3.86 -1.99 -6.31
C ALA A 33 -4.78 -1.74 -7.51
N GLU A 34 -6.09 -1.53 -7.27
CA GLU A 34 -7.08 -1.21 -8.31
C GLU A 34 -6.68 0.06 -9.08
N ALA A 35 -6.49 1.17 -8.36
CA ALA A 35 -6.14 2.44 -8.98
C ALA A 35 -4.83 2.38 -9.77
N PHE A 36 -3.81 1.71 -9.24
CA PHE A 36 -2.54 1.55 -9.92
C PHE A 36 -2.65 0.68 -11.18
N TYR A 37 -3.32 -0.46 -11.08
CA TYR A 37 -3.49 -1.39 -12.19
C TYR A 37 -4.28 -0.76 -13.34
N GLU A 38 -5.36 -0.05 -13.04
CA GLU A 38 -6.16 0.70 -14.02
C GLU A 38 -5.30 1.75 -14.73
N LEU A 39 -4.50 2.53 -14.00
CA LEU A 39 -3.59 3.51 -14.59
C LEU A 39 -2.58 2.85 -15.56
N LYS A 40 -2.01 1.71 -15.17
CA LYS A 40 -1.04 0.97 -16.01
C LYS A 40 -1.68 0.37 -17.24
N THR A 41 -2.89 -0.17 -17.12
CA THR A 41 -3.60 -0.78 -18.26
C THR A 41 -4.12 0.26 -19.25
N VAL A 42 -4.50 1.45 -18.82
CA VAL A 42 -4.84 2.56 -19.73
C VAL A 42 -3.65 2.95 -20.59
N SER A 43 -2.45 2.93 -20.03
CA SER A 43 -1.20 3.29 -20.71
C SER A 43 -0.56 2.14 -21.50
N ALA A 44 -1.08 0.92 -21.34
CA ALA A 44 -0.54 -0.26 -22.02
C ALA A 44 -1.05 -0.40 -23.47
N PRO A 45 -0.30 -1.08 -24.34
CA PRO A 45 -0.76 -1.41 -25.69
C PRO A 45 -2.11 -2.14 -25.66
N ARG A 46 -2.95 -1.92 -26.68
CA ARG A 46 -4.34 -2.44 -26.76
C ARG A 46 -4.50 -3.95 -26.58
N ASN A 47 -3.45 -4.73 -26.84
CA ASN A 47 -3.46 -6.19 -26.68
C ASN A 47 -3.52 -6.67 -25.23
N VAL A 48 -3.24 -5.80 -24.26
CA VAL A 48 -3.34 -6.09 -22.82
C VAL A 48 -4.73 -5.73 -22.26
N ARG A 49 -5.55 -5.01 -23.02
CA ARG A 49 -6.91 -4.68 -22.64
C ARG A 49 -7.85 -5.86 -22.87
N SER A 50 -8.14 -6.59 -21.83
CA SER A 50 -9.34 -7.46 -21.82
C SER A 50 -10.58 -6.55 -21.89
N LEU A 51 -11.37 -6.69 -22.94
CA LEU A 51 -12.47 -5.78 -23.30
C LEU A 51 -13.77 -6.04 -22.55
N SER A 52 -13.74 -6.86 -21.47
CA SER A 52 -14.99 -7.35 -20.89
C SER A 52 -14.99 -7.27 -19.40
N ALA A 53 -15.70 -6.64 -18.70
CA ALA A 53 -15.94 -6.60 -17.26
C ALA A 53 -14.89 -5.82 -16.45
N LYS A 54 -15.36 -5.18 -15.39
CA LYS A 54 -14.51 -4.56 -14.37
C LYS A 54 -13.57 -5.62 -13.78
N PRO A 55 -12.25 -5.36 -13.74
CA PRO A 55 -11.30 -6.31 -13.16
C PRO A 55 -11.67 -6.65 -11.71
N ARG A 56 -11.50 -7.93 -11.34
CA ARG A 56 -11.67 -8.39 -9.98
C ARG A 56 -10.31 -8.42 -9.30
N PHE A 57 -10.21 -7.76 -8.16
CA PHE A 57 -9.01 -7.71 -7.32
C PHE A 57 -9.20 -8.59 -6.10
N GLU A 58 -8.34 -9.57 -5.93
CA GLU A 58 -8.43 -10.56 -4.86
C GLU A 58 -7.12 -10.65 -4.09
N LEU A 59 -7.20 -10.64 -2.76
CA LEU A 59 -6.03 -10.88 -1.91
C LEU A 59 -5.52 -12.30 -2.13
N SER A 60 -4.28 -12.42 -2.61
CA SER A 60 -3.60 -13.70 -2.82
C SER A 60 -2.68 -14.07 -1.66
N TYR A 61 -1.97 -13.09 -1.11
CA TYR A 61 -0.98 -13.34 -0.07
C TYR A 61 -0.78 -12.10 0.82
N VAL A 62 -0.42 -12.34 2.09
CA VAL A 62 0.02 -11.29 3.02
C VAL A 62 1.33 -11.72 3.65
N ALA A 63 2.35 -10.88 3.55
CA ALA A 63 3.58 -11.03 4.31
C ALA A 63 3.43 -10.33 5.66
N TYR A 64 3.66 -11.05 6.74
CA TYR A 64 3.64 -10.52 8.10
C TYR A 64 5.05 -10.33 8.64
N ARG A 65 5.19 -9.52 9.68
CA ARG A 65 6.45 -9.36 10.41
C ARG A 65 6.97 -10.73 10.88
N LYS A 66 8.29 -10.93 10.79
CA LYS A 66 8.94 -12.17 11.25
C LYS A 66 8.64 -12.39 12.74
N GLY A 67 8.29 -13.62 13.11
CA GLY A 67 8.05 -14.03 14.48
C GLY A 67 6.64 -13.74 15.01
N LYS A 68 5.78 -13.09 14.23
CA LYS A 68 4.38 -12.86 14.60
C LYS A 68 3.48 -13.89 13.92
N VAL A 69 2.83 -14.72 14.71
CA VAL A 69 1.81 -15.65 14.25
C VAL A 69 0.46 -14.95 14.32
N VAL A 70 -0.09 -14.60 13.18
CA VAL A 70 -1.44 -14.02 13.11
C VAL A 70 -2.43 -15.16 12.83
N ALA A 71 -3.48 -15.24 13.63
CA ALA A 71 -4.54 -16.21 13.39
C ALA A 71 -5.13 -16.00 11.98
N ARG A 72 -5.24 -17.06 11.21
CA ARG A 72 -5.64 -17.06 9.77
C ARG A 72 -6.96 -16.35 9.44
N ARG A 73 -7.74 -15.92 10.43
CA ARG A 73 -9.07 -15.33 10.24
C ARG A 73 -9.11 -13.82 10.09
N THR A 74 -8.05 -13.11 10.47
CA THR A 74 -8.08 -11.63 10.46
C THR A 74 -6.74 -11.10 9.96
N VAL A 75 -6.78 -10.36 8.87
CA VAL A 75 -5.61 -9.63 8.36
C VAL A 75 -5.38 -8.43 9.27
N SER A 76 -4.28 -8.43 10.02
CA SER A 76 -3.88 -7.31 10.86
C SER A 76 -3.03 -6.34 10.07
N ALA A 77 -3.47 -5.10 9.92
CA ALA A 77 -2.70 -4.05 9.28
C ALA A 77 -1.41 -3.72 10.02
N GLU A 78 -1.44 -3.82 11.36
CA GLU A 78 -0.29 -3.58 12.23
C GLU A 78 0.88 -4.53 11.93
N GLU A 79 0.56 -5.77 11.57
CA GLU A 79 1.53 -6.85 11.37
C GLU A 79 1.84 -7.11 9.89
N ALA A 80 1.02 -6.60 8.97
CA ALA A 80 1.22 -6.81 7.54
C ALA A 80 2.38 -5.95 7.02
N CYS A 81 3.39 -6.59 6.43
CA CYS A 81 4.49 -5.89 5.75
C CYS A 81 4.11 -5.55 4.31
N PHE A 82 3.46 -6.45 3.61
CA PHE A 82 2.89 -6.17 2.28
C PHE A 82 1.74 -7.12 1.94
N TYR A 83 0.95 -6.69 0.98
CA TYR A 83 -0.18 -7.44 0.43
C TYR A 83 0.09 -7.76 -1.04
N VAL A 84 -0.28 -8.95 -1.48
CA VAL A 84 -0.27 -9.31 -2.89
C VAL A 84 -1.71 -9.48 -3.37
N VAL A 85 -2.07 -8.72 -4.36
CA VAL A 85 -3.41 -8.68 -4.95
C VAL A 85 -3.33 -9.22 -6.37
N ASN A 86 -4.00 -10.34 -6.65
CA ASN A 86 -4.14 -10.87 -7.98
C ASN A 86 -5.33 -10.21 -8.72
N VAL A 87 -5.20 -10.09 -10.02
CA VAL A 87 -6.22 -9.52 -10.91
C VAL A 87 -6.82 -10.65 -11.74
N ASN A 88 -8.15 -10.81 -11.69
CA ASN A 88 -8.90 -11.87 -12.38
C ASN A 88 -8.26 -13.26 -12.20
N GLY A 89 -7.65 -13.50 -11.03
CA GLY A 89 -6.94 -14.72 -10.68
C GLY A 89 -5.55 -14.84 -11.33
N ASN A 90 -5.40 -14.66 -12.63
CA ASN A 90 -4.14 -14.91 -13.37
C ASN A 90 -3.85 -13.90 -14.50
N GLU A 91 -4.49 -12.75 -14.50
CA GLU A 91 -4.27 -11.72 -15.54
C GLU A 91 -3.26 -10.63 -15.12
N GLY A 92 -2.75 -10.72 -13.89
CA GLY A 92 -1.76 -9.83 -13.33
C GLY A 92 -1.76 -9.87 -11.82
N PHE A 93 -0.84 -9.13 -11.22
CA PHE A 93 -0.82 -8.90 -9.77
C PHE A 93 -0.19 -7.56 -9.42
N VAL A 94 -0.49 -7.08 -8.22
CA VAL A 94 0.12 -5.88 -7.62
C VAL A 94 0.56 -6.22 -6.20
N ILE A 95 1.77 -5.82 -5.83
CA ILE A 95 2.30 -5.93 -4.47
C ILE A 95 2.28 -4.55 -3.84
N VAL A 96 1.50 -4.40 -2.78
CA VAL A 96 1.24 -3.13 -2.08
C VAL A 96 1.90 -3.16 -0.71
N SER A 97 2.61 -2.10 -0.34
CA SER A 97 3.20 -1.95 0.99
C SER A 97 2.14 -1.96 2.10
N GLY A 98 2.49 -2.53 3.24
CA GLY A 98 1.69 -2.51 4.47
C GLY A 98 1.98 -1.31 5.37
N ASP A 99 2.84 -0.37 4.94
CA ASP A 99 3.20 0.84 5.69
C ASP A 99 3.29 2.02 4.73
N ASP A 100 2.70 3.16 5.10
CA ASP A 100 2.63 4.35 4.24
C ASP A 100 3.95 5.14 4.15
N ARG A 101 4.92 4.83 5.02
CA ARG A 101 6.30 5.36 4.94
C ARG A 101 7.13 4.68 3.86
N ALA A 102 6.76 3.48 3.45
CA ALA A 102 7.40 2.77 2.35
C ALA A 102 6.77 3.15 1.00
N ARG A 103 7.44 2.77 -0.10
CA ARG A 103 6.88 2.93 -1.44
C ARG A 103 5.52 2.21 -1.52
N PRO A 104 4.43 2.85 -1.95
CA PRO A 104 3.10 2.25 -1.96
C PRO A 104 3.01 0.97 -2.80
N ILE A 105 3.57 0.98 -4.00
CA ILE A 105 3.62 -0.18 -4.90
C ILE A 105 5.04 -0.71 -4.97
N LEU A 106 5.24 -1.93 -4.48
CA LEU A 106 6.55 -2.58 -4.45
C LEU A 106 6.87 -3.25 -5.78
N ALA A 107 5.89 -3.95 -6.36
CA ALA A 107 6.01 -4.59 -7.66
C ALA A 107 4.64 -4.81 -8.31
N TYR A 108 4.64 -5.12 -9.60
CA TYR A 108 3.44 -5.52 -10.33
C TYR A 108 3.79 -6.33 -11.58
N SER A 109 2.79 -7.04 -12.08
CA SER A 109 2.79 -7.65 -13.39
C SER A 109 1.44 -7.43 -14.05
N LEU A 110 1.42 -7.23 -15.36
CA LEU A 110 0.19 -7.16 -16.16
C LEU A 110 -0.16 -8.53 -16.80
N HIS A 111 0.55 -9.58 -16.40
CA HIS A 111 0.36 -10.94 -16.90
C HIS A 111 0.66 -11.95 -15.79
N GLY A 112 -0.06 -13.05 -15.77
CA GLY A 112 0.10 -14.13 -14.80
C GLY A 112 -0.32 -13.74 -13.40
N GLY A 113 -0.57 -14.72 -12.54
CA GLY A 113 -0.88 -14.54 -11.12
C GLY A 113 0.34 -14.71 -10.23
N PHE A 114 0.25 -14.21 -9.03
CA PHE A 114 1.24 -14.45 -8.01
C PHE A 114 0.90 -15.75 -7.25
N THR A 115 1.86 -16.67 -7.20
CA THR A 115 1.77 -17.93 -6.46
C THR A 115 2.99 -18.04 -5.55
N PRO A 116 2.84 -17.94 -4.22
CA PRO A 116 3.97 -17.90 -3.28
C PRO A 116 4.94 -19.07 -3.43
N ASP A 117 4.39 -20.28 -3.59
CA ASP A 117 5.16 -21.52 -3.64
C ASP A 117 5.91 -21.75 -4.96
N ALA A 118 5.59 -20.96 -5.99
CA ALA A 118 6.19 -21.08 -7.33
C ALA A 118 7.20 -19.97 -7.65
N LEU A 119 7.63 -19.20 -6.67
CA LEU A 119 8.54 -18.07 -6.89
C LEU A 119 9.98 -18.55 -7.09
N PRO A 120 10.71 -18.01 -8.07
CA PRO A 120 12.17 -18.19 -8.17
C PRO A 120 12.91 -17.69 -6.92
N ALA A 121 14.03 -18.27 -6.59
CA ALA A 121 14.81 -17.96 -5.39
C ALA A 121 15.21 -16.46 -5.30
N ASN A 122 15.55 -15.83 -6.42
CA ASN A 122 15.85 -14.40 -6.47
C ASN A 122 14.65 -13.53 -6.11
N SER A 123 13.45 -13.91 -6.56
CA SER A 123 12.21 -13.20 -6.22
C SER A 123 11.84 -13.38 -4.77
N GLN A 124 12.05 -14.57 -4.21
CA GLN A 124 11.86 -14.84 -2.77
C GLN A 124 12.79 -13.96 -1.93
N SER A 125 14.09 -13.90 -2.25
CA SER A 125 15.06 -13.07 -1.54
C SER A 125 14.70 -11.58 -1.61
N TRP A 126 14.23 -11.11 -2.75
CA TRP A 126 13.82 -9.74 -2.93
C TRP A 126 12.58 -9.39 -2.10
N LEU A 127 11.57 -10.26 -2.08
CA LEU A 127 10.38 -10.08 -1.23
C LEU A 127 10.72 -10.14 0.25
N GLN A 128 11.65 -11.01 0.64
CA GLN A 128 12.16 -11.06 2.01
C GLN A 128 12.84 -9.73 2.41
N GLY A 129 13.62 -9.11 1.52
CA GLY A 129 14.21 -7.80 1.75
C GLY A 129 13.16 -6.72 2.04
N TYR A 130 12.08 -6.66 1.28
CA TYR A 130 10.97 -5.74 1.56
C TYR A 130 10.25 -6.05 2.87
N GLN A 131 10.06 -7.33 3.18
CA GLN A 131 9.46 -7.73 4.46
C GLN A 131 10.30 -7.26 5.64
N GLU A 132 11.63 -7.37 5.56
CA GLU A 132 12.57 -6.92 6.59
C GLU A 132 12.56 -5.39 6.69
N GLU A 133 12.66 -4.67 5.57
CA GLU A 133 12.63 -3.21 5.52
C GLU A 133 11.35 -2.64 6.15
N ILE A 134 10.17 -3.15 5.74
CA ILE A 134 8.89 -2.67 6.26
C ILE A 134 8.71 -3.07 7.72
N SER A 135 9.21 -4.25 8.12
CA SER A 135 9.21 -4.65 9.53
C SER A 135 9.98 -3.67 10.40
N LEU A 136 11.16 -3.22 9.95
CA LEU A 136 11.97 -2.22 10.66
C LEU A 136 11.27 -0.86 10.72
N LEU A 137 10.61 -0.43 9.65
CA LEU A 137 9.81 0.80 9.68
C LEU A 137 8.73 0.76 10.76
N LYS A 138 8.06 -0.38 10.92
CA LYS A 138 7.01 -0.57 11.93
C LYS A 138 7.56 -0.63 13.36
N ASP A 139 8.84 -0.89 13.55
CA ASP A 139 9.51 -0.84 14.87
C ASP A 139 9.93 0.57 15.27
N ILE A 140 9.97 1.51 14.34
CA ILE A 140 10.25 2.92 14.63
C ILE A 140 8.98 3.56 15.20
N PRO A 141 9.00 4.07 16.45
CA PRO A 141 7.87 4.79 17.02
C PRO A 141 7.47 5.98 16.14
N GLU A 142 6.18 6.28 16.11
CA GLU A 142 5.65 7.44 15.36
C GLU A 142 6.18 8.77 15.92
N ASP A 143 6.63 8.80 17.15
CA ASP A 143 7.18 9.96 17.85
C ASP A 143 8.71 10.06 17.69
N GLY A 144 9.20 9.99 16.48
CA GLY A 144 10.61 10.25 16.15
C GLY A 144 11.03 11.72 16.30
N ALA A 145 10.36 12.50 17.16
CA ALA A 145 10.72 13.84 17.54
C ALA A 145 10.84 13.90 19.07
N GLU A 146 12.08 14.16 19.51
CA GLU A 146 12.48 14.54 20.87
C GLU A 146 12.73 13.41 21.89
N SER A 147 13.88 12.74 21.74
CA SER A 147 14.73 12.51 22.90
C SER A 147 16.00 13.37 22.73
N LYS A 148 15.87 14.66 23.01
CA LYS A 148 16.98 15.51 23.41
C LYS A 148 16.79 15.78 24.89
N ALA A 149 17.52 15.11 25.70
CA ALA A 149 17.95 15.56 27.02
C ALA A 149 19.48 15.53 27.06
#